data_d28b93c65ec31d43bf3556e9cebc4f07
#
_entry.id   d28b93c65ec31d43bf3556e9cebc4f07
#
_cell.length_a   1.000
_cell.length_b   1.000
_cell.length_c   1.000
_cell.angle_alpha   90.00
_cell.angle_beta   90.00
_cell.angle_gamma   90.00
#
_symmetry.space_group_name_H-M   'P 1'
#
loop_
_entity.id
_entity.type
_entity.pdbx_description
1 polymer ?
#
loop_
_entity_poly.entity_id
_entity_poly.type
_entity_poly.pdbx_seq_one_letter_code
_entity_poly.pdbx_strand_id
1 'polypeptide(L)'
;MSLEPHKIFFRKRLNQGGFTLMEVMFATMAFALILLVMQMTFSGALGLRNRAQKRVDQQAILSQAMTIMKRDLENMIVTGGLMAEGLICTEMGSPDMPNDQLEFYSTTAVVSDQFPWGDVQKVGYLLGVDPIQTVTTNLGQALMRLSLNTLPLEATEEPPVETLMLDNVRSMEFEFFDGLQWLQTWDSNVNEPAVPLAVRAMVEVFTDNPNPTGRQTRIWEILVPILTIKPPSEESEEDEGEEEEDS
;
A
#
# COMPACT_ATOMS: atom_id res chain seq x y z
N MET A 1 -53.15 20.44 85.52
CA MET A 1 -54.03 20.73 84.40
C MET A 1 -53.20 21.62 83.42
N SER A 2 -52.52 20.87 82.45
CA SER A 2 -51.52 21.52 81.57
C SER A 2 -52.18 21.66 80.18
N LEU A 3 -52.24 22.86 79.68
CA LEU A 3 -52.78 23.21 78.38
C LEU A 3 -51.59 23.15 77.37
N GLU A 4 -51.62 22.25 76.44
CA GLU A 4 -50.69 22.23 75.31
C GLU A 4 -51.05 23.23 74.24
N PRO A 5 -50.08 23.98 73.64
CA PRO A 5 -50.36 24.95 72.58
C PRO A 5 -50.48 24.25 71.22
N HIS A 6 -51.60 24.42 70.54
CA HIS A 6 -51.83 24.05 69.16
C HIS A 6 -50.82 24.72 68.21
N LYS A 7 -49.97 23.97 67.56
CA LYS A 7 -49.13 24.38 66.39
C LYS A 7 -50.01 24.56 65.15
N ILE A 8 -50.25 25.83 64.77
CA ILE A 8 -50.91 26.16 63.51
C ILE A 8 -49.90 25.95 62.37
N PHE A 9 -50.07 24.90 61.58
CA PHE A 9 -49.29 24.67 60.34
C PHE A 9 -49.80 25.65 59.26
N PHE A 10 -49.02 26.70 58.94
CA PHE A 10 -49.23 27.53 57.78
C PHE A 10 -48.87 26.72 56.50
N ARG A 11 -49.88 26.25 55.83
CA ARG A 11 -49.75 25.62 54.49
C ARG A 11 -49.44 26.72 53.48
N LYS A 12 -48.16 26.91 53.09
CA LYS A 12 -47.72 27.80 52.05
C LYS A 12 -48.38 27.35 50.74
N ARG A 13 -49.40 28.09 50.28
CA ARG A 13 -50.00 27.89 48.96
C ARG A 13 -48.91 28.18 47.92
N LEU A 14 -48.41 27.15 47.28
CA LEU A 14 -47.62 27.30 46.06
C LEU A 14 -48.52 27.95 45.00
N ASN A 15 -48.18 29.16 44.59
CA ASN A 15 -48.86 29.86 43.52
C ASN A 15 -48.67 29.01 42.25
N GLN A 16 -49.70 28.30 41.80
CA GLN A 16 -49.75 27.62 40.51
C GLN A 16 -50.05 28.67 39.43
N GLY A 17 -49.03 29.44 39.03
CA GLY A 17 -49.08 30.27 37.83
C GLY A 17 -49.09 29.34 36.62
N GLY A 18 -50.19 29.32 35.86
CA GLY A 18 -50.26 28.61 34.58
C GLY A 18 -49.33 29.30 33.55
N PHE A 19 -48.65 28.51 32.73
CA PHE A 19 -47.83 29.04 31.63
C PHE A 19 -48.66 29.82 30.63
N THR A 20 -48.18 30.98 30.24
CA THR A 20 -48.82 31.76 29.17
C THR A 20 -48.53 31.13 27.81
N LEU A 21 -49.49 31.24 26.89
CA LEU A 21 -49.32 30.70 25.51
C LEU A 21 -48.07 31.29 24.83
N MET A 22 -47.77 32.56 25.16
CA MET A 22 -46.60 33.28 24.63
C MET A 22 -45.26 32.69 25.14
N GLU A 23 -45.21 32.27 26.41
CA GLU A 23 -44.04 31.64 27.03
C GLU A 23 -43.73 30.28 26.40
N VAL A 24 -44.78 29.50 26.11
CA VAL A 24 -44.63 28.22 25.40
C VAL A 24 -44.12 28.44 23.98
N MET A 25 -44.61 29.46 23.25
CA MET A 25 -44.10 29.80 21.92
C MET A 25 -42.62 30.18 21.93
N PHE A 26 -42.19 31.02 22.89
CA PHE A 26 -40.76 31.37 23.00
C PHE A 26 -39.91 30.19 23.40
N ALA A 27 -40.38 29.34 24.30
CA ALA A 27 -39.66 28.13 24.70
C ALA A 27 -39.49 27.15 23.53
N THR A 28 -40.53 26.91 22.73
CA THR A 28 -40.45 26.02 21.54
C THR A 28 -39.54 26.62 20.45
N MET A 29 -39.58 27.95 20.25
CA MET A 29 -38.66 28.60 19.30
C MET A 29 -37.21 28.51 19.75
N ALA A 30 -36.91 28.74 21.03
CA ALA A 30 -35.56 28.58 21.56
C ALA A 30 -35.06 27.12 21.45
N PHE A 31 -35.93 26.16 21.76
CA PHE A 31 -35.64 24.75 21.63
C PHE A 31 -35.35 24.35 20.18
N ALA A 32 -36.13 24.83 19.21
CA ALA A 32 -35.93 24.60 17.80
C ALA A 32 -34.57 25.15 17.32
N LEU A 33 -34.17 26.35 17.78
CA LEU A 33 -32.85 26.93 17.47
C LEU A 33 -31.70 26.06 18.02
N ILE A 34 -31.81 25.56 19.25
CA ILE A 34 -30.81 24.69 19.87
C ILE A 34 -30.68 23.37 19.05
N LEU A 35 -31.81 22.77 18.68
CA LEU A 35 -31.81 21.57 17.85
C LEU A 35 -31.16 21.82 16.48
N LEU A 36 -31.41 22.95 15.86
CA LEU A 36 -30.81 23.29 14.56
C LEU A 36 -29.31 23.46 14.66
N VAL A 37 -28.79 24.13 15.70
CA VAL A 37 -27.34 24.25 15.92
C VAL A 37 -26.74 22.90 16.23
N MET A 38 -27.40 22.07 17.03
CA MET A 38 -26.94 20.70 17.33
C MET A 38 -26.88 19.83 16.08
N GLN A 39 -27.88 19.93 15.21
CA GLN A 39 -27.91 19.21 13.92
C GLN A 39 -26.77 19.65 12.99
N MET A 40 -26.47 20.95 12.90
CA MET A 40 -25.38 21.48 12.09
C MET A 40 -24.02 20.98 12.60
N THR A 41 -23.78 21.02 13.90
CA THR A 41 -22.52 20.55 14.49
C THR A 41 -22.33 19.05 14.32
N PHE A 42 -23.39 18.27 14.51
CA PHE A 42 -23.36 16.83 14.34
C PHE A 42 -23.08 16.43 12.87
N SER A 43 -23.78 17.07 11.91
CA SER A 43 -23.55 16.84 10.49
C SER A 43 -22.13 17.20 10.05
N GLY A 44 -21.58 18.30 10.58
CA GLY A 44 -20.19 18.70 10.37
C GLY A 44 -19.18 17.67 10.90
N ALA A 45 -19.41 17.18 12.12
CA ALA A 45 -18.57 16.16 12.75
C ALA A 45 -18.58 14.84 11.99
N LEU A 46 -19.75 14.38 11.52
CA LEU A 46 -19.87 13.20 10.66
C LEU A 46 -19.14 13.37 9.33
N GLY A 47 -19.26 14.54 8.71
CA GLY A 47 -18.54 14.85 7.48
C GLY A 47 -17.02 14.82 7.63
N LEU A 48 -16.50 15.35 8.74
CA LEU A 48 -15.07 15.28 9.07
C LEU A 48 -14.60 13.83 9.32
N ARG A 49 -15.38 13.08 10.10
CA ARG A 49 -15.09 11.67 10.37
C ARG A 49 -15.00 10.85 9.08
N ASN A 50 -15.97 10.99 8.18
CA ASN A 50 -16.00 10.25 6.92
C ASN A 50 -14.81 10.61 6.01
N ARG A 51 -14.42 11.89 5.96
CA ARG A 51 -13.23 12.32 5.22
C ARG A 51 -11.93 11.77 5.83
N ALA A 52 -11.84 11.77 7.17
CA ALA A 52 -10.68 11.22 7.87
C ALA A 52 -10.57 9.71 7.63
N GLN A 53 -11.69 8.98 7.76
CA GLN A 53 -11.73 7.54 7.51
C GLN A 53 -11.29 7.20 6.08
N LYS A 54 -11.83 7.89 5.07
CA LYS A 54 -11.45 7.67 3.68
C LYS A 54 -9.94 7.87 3.44
N ARG A 55 -9.33 8.87 4.09
CA ARG A 55 -7.87 9.09 4.00
C ARG A 55 -7.07 7.96 4.65
N VAL A 56 -7.53 7.46 5.80
CA VAL A 56 -6.88 6.34 6.50
C VAL A 56 -6.96 5.08 5.64
N ASP A 57 -8.12 4.79 5.06
CA ASP A 57 -8.33 3.62 4.21
C ASP A 57 -7.42 3.67 2.97
N GLN A 58 -7.32 4.82 2.31
CA GLN A 58 -6.41 5.01 1.17
C GLN A 58 -4.94 4.84 1.55
N GLN A 59 -4.53 5.38 2.71
CA GLN A 59 -3.16 5.19 3.21
C GLN A 59 -2.86 3.74 3.58
N ALA A 60 -3.84 3.02 4.12
CA ALA A 60 -3.69 1.61 4.46
C ALA A 60 -3.44 0.74 3.22
N ILE A 61 -4.23 0.94 2.15
CA ILE A 61 -4.07 0.21 0.88
C ILE A 61 -2.68 0.47 0.29
N LEU A 62 -2.26 1.73 0.25
CA LEU A 62 -0.95 2.11 -0.28
C LEU A 62 0.19 1.52 0.57
N SER A 63 0.10 1.63 1.90
CA SER A 63 1.09 1.05 2.82
C SER A 63 1.18 -0.47 2.66
N GLN A 64 0.06 -1.15 2.46
CA GLN A 64 0.02 -2.58 2.21
C GLN A 64 0.70 -2.93 0.89
N ALA A 65 0.41 -2.21 -0.19
CA ALA A 65 1.04 -2.42 -1.50
C ALA A 65 2.56 -2.27 -1.41
N MET A 66 3.05 -1.19 -0.78
CA MET A 66 4.48 -0.95 -0.58
C MET A 66 5.14 -2.00 0.31
N THR A 67 4.44 -2.50 1.34
CA THR A 67 4.95 -3.55 2.22
C THR A 67 5.11 -4.88 1.48
N ILE A 68 4.17 -5.23 0.61
CA ILE A 68 4.25 -6.44 -0.22
C ILE A 68 5.41 -6.32 -1.20
N MET A 69 5.52 -5.21 -1.92
CA MET A 69 6.62 -4.97 -2.87
C MET A 69 7.98 -5.02 -2.16
N LYS A 70 8.10 -4.36 -1.01
CA LYS A 70 9.31 -4.41 -0.19
C LYS A 70 9.67 -5.82 0.22
N ARG A 71 8.71 -6.59 0.72
CA ARG A 71 8.92 -8.00 1.12
C ARG A 71 9.37 -8.85 -0.06
N ASP A 72 8.76 -8.69 -1.24
CA ASP A 72 9.11 -9.46 -2.43
C ASP A 72 10.54 -9.13 -2.89
N LEU A 73 10.94 -7.85 -2.85
CA LEU A 73 12.30 -7.40 -3.16
C LEU A 73 13.35 -7.85 -2.12
N GLU A 74 13.03 -7.80 -0.81
CA GLU A 74 13.93 -8.26 0.26
C GLU A 74 14.22 -9.76 0.17
N ASN A 75 13.28 -10.54 -0.39
CA ASN A 75 13.40 -11.97 -0.56
C ASN A 75 13.69 -12.37 -2.02
N MET A 76 14.23 -11.44 -2.79
CA MET A 76 14.63 -11.69 -4.17
C MET A 76 15.78 -12.70 -4.22
N ILE A 77 15.69 -13.63 -5.18
CA ILE A 77 16.75 -14.58 -5.50
C ILE A 77 17.23 -14.28 -6.92
N VAL A 78 18.53 -14.16 -7.06
CA VAL A 78 19.18 -14.14 -8.37
C VAL A 78 20.13 -15.32 -8.42
N THR A 79 19.65 -16.41 -8.96
CA THR A 79 20.49 -17.61 -9.22
C THR A 79 20.90 -17.60 -10.67
N GLY A 80 22.17 -17.31 -10.94
CA GLY A 80 22.70 -17.54 -12.29
C GLY A 80 22.61 -19.04 -12.62
N GLY A 81 21.69 -19.44 -13.50
CA GLY A 81 21.56 -20.83 -13.91
C GLY A 81 20.20 -21.18 -14.50
N LEU A 82 20.01 -22.42 -14.87
CA LEU A 82 18.84 -22.99 -15.57
C LEU A 82 17.49 -22.87 -14.77
N MET A 83 17.53 -22.54 -13.50
CA MET A 83 16.34 -22.61 -12.62
C MET A 83 15.64 -21.28 -12.35
N ALA A 84 16.32 -20.17 -12.55
CA ALA A 84 15.72 -18.84 -12.38
C ALA A 84 16.40 -17.86 -13.32
N GLU A 85 15.62 -17.17 -14.13
CA GLU A 85 16.07 -16.00 -14.86
C GLU A 85 16.50 -14.93 -13.86
N GLY A 86 17.34 -14.00 -14.30
CA GLY A 86 17.78 -12.91 -13.45
C GLY A 86 16.68 -11.89 -13.17
N LEU A 87 17.03 -10.87 -12.42
CA LEU A 87 16.25 -9.65 -12.29
C LEU A 87 16.30 -8.88 -13.62
N ILE A 88 15.15 -8.59 -14.18
CA ILE A 88 15.02 -7.80 -15.42
C ILE A 88 14.10 -6.62 -15.14
N CYS A 89 14.60 -5.41 -15.40
CA CYS A 89 13.81 -4.19 -15.40
C CYS A 89 13.84 -3.56 -16.79
N THR A 90 12.66 -3.39 -17.38
CA THR A 90 12.49 -2.73 -18.66
C THR A 90 11.85 -1.37 -18.45
N GLU A 91 12.54 -0.32 -18.87
CA GLU A 91 11.99 1.03 -18.90
C GLU A 91 10.91 1.14 -19.97
N MET A 92 9.73 1.57 -19.54
CA MET A 92 8.57 1.79 -20.39
C MET A 92 7.98 3.17 -20.13
N GLY A 93 7.16 3.65 -21.07
CA GLY A 93 6.50 4.95 -20.94
C GLY A 93 7.33 6.09 -21.49
N SER A 94 7.22 7.26 -20.87
CA SER A 94 7.95 8.48 -21.24
C SER A 94 8.68 9.05 -20.04
N PRO A 95 9.71 9.89 -20.21
CA PRO A 95 10.46 10.48 -19.10
C PRO A 95 9.57 11.25 -18.09
N ASP A 96 8.44 11.81 -18.55
CA ASP A 96 7.48 12.52 -17.68
C ASP A 96 6.49 11.58 -16.98
N MET A 97 6.37 10.35 -17.48
CA MET A 97 5.45 9.31 -16.95
C MET A 97 6.11 7.94 -17.14
N PRO A 98 7.13 7.61 -16.34
CA PRO A 98 7.77 6.31 -16.40
C PRO A 98 6.77 5.22 -15.98
N ASN A 99 6.87 4.07 -16.65
CA ASN A 99 6.02 2.92 -16.43
C ASN A 99 6.90 1.67 -16.57
N ASP A 100 7.81 1.50 -15.62
CA ASP A 100 8.78 0.41 -15.66
C ASP A 100 8.10 -0.92 -15.38
N GLN A 101 8.56 -1.94 -16.07
CA GLN A 101 8.19 -3.32 -15.80
C GLN A 101 9.37 -4.03 -15.13
N LEU A 102 9.11 -4.60 -13.95
CA LEU A 102 10.10 -5.33 -13.16
C LEU A 102 9.70 -6.80 -13.06
N GLU A 103 10.64 -7.71 -13.35
CA GLU A 103 10.46 -9.17 -13.20
C GLU A 103 11.65 -9.77 -12.46
N PHE A 104 11.38 -10.64 -11.49
CA PHE A 104 12.40 -11.35 -10.70
C PHE A 104 11.82 -12.57 -10.01
N TYR A 105 12.67 -13.38 -9.39
CA TYR A 105 12.26 -14.49 -8.54
C TYR A 105 12.37 -14.13 -7.07
N SER A 106 11.39 -14.59 -6.27
CA SER A 106 11.33 -14.34 -4.85
C SER A 106 10.87 -15.56 -4.07
N THR A 107 11.35 -15.71 -2.82
CA THR A 107 10.94 -16.79 -1.89
C THR A 107 9.68 -16.45 -1.11
N THR A 108 8.82 -15.62 -1.66
CA THR A 108 7.58 -15.17 -0.99
C THR A 108 6.33 -15.94 -1.41
N ALA A 109 6.47 -17.05 -2.12
CA ALA A 109 5.37 -17.91 -2.47
C ALA A 109 4.72 -18.51 -1.22
N VAL A 110 3.40 -18.65 -1.26
CA VAL A 110 2.66 -19.34 -0.20
C VAL A 110 2.56 -20.81 -0.56
N VAL A 111 3.21 -21.64 0.24
CA VAL A 111 3.09 -23.11 0.12
C VAL A 111 1.64 -23.49 0.45
N SER A 112 0.98 -24.18 -0.45
CA SER A 112 -0.41 -24.63 -0.30
C SER A 112 -0.53 -26.10 -0.72
N ASP A 113 -1.68 -26.72 -0.39
CA ASP A 113 -1.98 -28.09 -0.81
C ASP A 113 -1.96 -28.28 -2.35
N GLN A 114 -2.17 -27.19 -3.09
CA GLN A 114 -2.09 -27.18 -4.55
C GLN A 114 -0.66 -27.02 -5.07
N PHE A 115 0.20 -26.34 -4.30
CA PHE A 115 1.60 -26.05 -4.62
C PHE A 115 2.50 -26.39 -3.42
N PRO A 116 2.71 -27.69 -3.13
CA PRO A 116 3.44 -28.11 -1.94
C PRO A 116 4.98 -28.04 -2.08
N TRP A 117 5.52 -27.75 -3.26
CA TRP A 117 6.94 -27.93 -3.59
C TRP A 117 7.73 -26.64 -3.80
N GLY A 118 7.27 -25.50 -3.37
CA GLY A 118 8.14 -24.35 -3.57
C GLY A 118 7.68 -23.09 -2.89
N ASP A 119 8.61 -22.45 -2.23
CA ASP A 119 8.51 -21.08 -1.75
C ASP A 119 9.00 -20.06 -2.80
N VAL A 120 9.55 -20.53 -3.93
CA VAL A 120 10.04 -19.70 -5.02
C VAL A 120 8.95 -19.47 -6.05
N GLN A 121 8.76 -18.20 -6.41
CA GLN A 121 7.83 -17.77 -7.46
C GLN A 121 8.46 -16.68 -8.33
N LYS A 122 8.08 -16.62 -9.61
CA LYS A 122 8.36 -15.47 -10.45
C LYS A 122 7.38 -14.37 -10.08
N VAL A 123 7.88 -13.18 -9.78
CA VAL A 123 7.10 -11.99 -9.43
C VAL A 123 7.32 -10.92 -10.49
N GLY A 124 6.26 -10.31 -10.95
CA GLY A 124 6.31 -9.17 -11.85
C GLY A 124 5.53 -7.97 -11.28
N TYR A 125 6.00 -6.78 -11.56
CA TYR A 125 5.30 -5.52 -11.30
C TYR A 125 5.16 -4.75 -12.58
N LEU A 126 3.94 -4.30 -12.88
CA LEU A 126 3.65 -3.47 -14.05
C LEU A 126 2.46 -2.55 -13.79
N LEU A 127 2.36 -1.49 -14.56
CA LEU A 127 1.16 -0.66 -14.62
C LEU A 127 0.28 -1.13 -15.78
N GLY A 128 -0.99 -1.35 -15.49
CA GLY A 128 -1.98 -1.83 -16.45
C GLY A 128 -3.32 -1.11 -16.32
N VAL A 129 -4.26 -1.56 -17.12
CA VAL A 129 -5.65 -1.09 -17.01
C VAL A 129 -6.34 -1.91 -15.91
N ASP A 130 -7.02 -1.23 -15.00
CA ASP A 130 -7.78 -1.90 -13.95
C ASP A 130 -8.90 -2.75 -14.58
N PRO A 131 -8.89 -4.08 -14.40
CA PRO A 131 -9.90 -4.97 -15.01
C PRO A 131 -11.29 -4.79 -14.40
N ILE A 132 -11.41 -4.13 -13.24
CA ILE A 132 -12.68 -3.95 -12.50
C ILE A 132 -13.31 -2.59 -12.81
N GLN A 133 -12.57 -1.65 -13.37
CA GLN A 133 -13.07 -0.30 -13.61
C GLN A 133 -14.07 -0.24 -14.78
N THR A 134 -15.34 -0.14 -14.41
CA THR A 134 -16.46 0.17 -15.32
C THR A 134 -16.64 1.69 -15.55
N VAL A 135 -15.88 2.55 -14.86
CA VAL A 135 -16.12 4.01 -14.88
C VAL A 135 -14.84 4.76 -15.27
N THR A 136 -14.93 5.45 -16.39
CA THR A 136 -13.88 6.26 -17.04
C THR A 136 -13.40 7.51 -16.27
N THR A 137 -13.66 7.62 -14.98
CA THR A 137 -13.32 8.79 -14.16
C THR A 137 -11.91 8.75 -13.55
N ASN A 138 -11.26 7.59 -13.52
CA ASN A 138 -9.90 7.47 -13.02
C ASN A 138 -8.92 7.60 -14.18
N LEU A 139 -8.06 8.61 -14.15
CA LEU A 139 -7.04 8.88 -15.17
C LEU A 139 -5.70 8.19 -14.83
N GLY A 140 -5.64 7.43 -13.72
CA GLY A 140 -4.49 6.64 -13.31
C GLY A 140 -4.56 5.22 -13.85
N GLN A 141 -3.42 4.57 -13.87
CA GLN A 141 -3.27 3.15 -14.17
C GLN A 141 -3.39 2.33 -12.87
N ALA A 142 -3.51 1.02 -13.00
CA ALA A 142 -3.49 0.09 -11.89
C ALA A 142 -2.08 -0.50 -11.72
N LEU A 143 -1.54 -0.48 -10.51
CA LEU A 143 -0.36 -1.26 -10.17
C LEU A 143 -0.78 -2.72 -9.99
N MET A 144 -0.26 -3.57 -10.86
CA MET A 144 -0.52 -5.00 -10.87
C MET A 144 0.72 -5.76 -10.39
N ARG A 145 0.49 -6.76 -9.54
CA ARG A 145 1.49 -7.78 -9.18
C ARG A 145 1.15 -9.07 -9.90
N LEU A 146 2.07 -9.55 -10.70
CA LEU A 146 2.00 -10.85 -11.33
C LEU A 146 2.72 -11.87 -10.46
N SER A 147 2.19 -13.07 -10.30
CA SER A 147 2.89 -14.16 -9.62
C SER A 147 2.69 -15.47 -10.38
N LEU A 148 3.79 -16.18 -10.57
CA LEU A 148 3.81 -17.49 -11.21
C LEU A 148 4.59 -18.46 -10.33
N ASN A 149 3.89 -19.47 -9.81
CA ASN A 149 4.44 -20.45 -8.87
C ASN A 149 5.11 -21.66 -9.54
N THR A 150 5.24 -21.66 -10.86
CA THR A 150 5.87 -22.73 -11.63
C THR A 150 7.34 -22.43 -11.86
N LEU A 151 8.20 -23.36 -11.47
CA LEU A 151 9.59 -23.33 -11.88
C LEU A 151 9.66 -23.61 -13.39
N PRO A 152 10.60 -22.97 -14.14
CA PRO A 152 10.65 -22.99 -15.61
C PRO A 152 10.97 -24.36 -16.23
N LEU A 153 11.16 -25.41 -15.44
CA LEU A 153 11.53 -26.77 -15.92
C LEU A 153 10.39 -27.53 -16.60
N GLU A 154 9.16 -27.12 -16.41
CA GLU A 154 8.02 -27.69 -17.15
C GLU A 154 7.25 -26.51 -17.73
N ALA A 155 7.23 -26.41 -19.05
CA ALA A 155 6.43 -25.44 -19.79
C ALA A 155 4.93 -25.72 -19.57
N THR A 156 4.47 -25.48 -18.36
CA THR A 156 3.06 -25.41 -18.06
C THR A 156 2.63 -24.01 -18.45
N GLU A 157 1.80 -23.90 -19.49
CA GLU A 157 1.22 -22.66 -19.98
C GLU A 157 0.16 -22.10 -19.00
N GLU A 158 0.46 -22.13 -17.70
CA GLU A 158 -0.43 -21.50 -16.72
C GLU A 158 -0.22 -19.99 -16.75
N PRO A 159 -1.29 -19.23 -16.96
CA PRO A 159 -1.17 -17.77 -16.93
C PRO A 159 -0.79 -17.31 -15.52
N PRO A 160 0.03 -16.25 -15.38
CA PRO A 160 0.36 -15.69 -14.08
C PRO A 160 -0.90 -15.21 -13.35
N VAL A 161 -0.89 -15.36 -12.04
CA VAL A 161 -1.96 -14.80 -11.19
C VAL A 161 -1.76 -13.29 -11.08
N GLU A 162 -2.72 -12.54 -11.58
CA GLU A 162 -2.73 -11.08 -11.53
C GLU A 162 -3.41 -10.61 -10.24
N THR A 163 -2.75 -9.76 -9.49
CA THR A 163 -3.28 -9.16 -8.27
C THR A 163 -3.22 -7.64 -8.37
N LEU A 164 -4.39 -6.99 -8.28
CA LEU A 164 -4.48 -5.54 -8.17
C LEU A 164 -3.92 -5.10 -6.82
N MET A 165 -2.87 -4.27 -6.84
CA MET A 165 -2.21 -3.75 -5.65
C MET A 165 -2.71 -2.35 -5.29
N LEU A 166 -2.82 -1.49 -6.30
CA LEU A 166 -3.14 -0.08 -6.12
C LEU A 166 -3.78 0.46 -7.40
N ASP A 167 -4.79 1.28 -7.25
CA ASP A 167 -5.41 2.06 -8.32
C ASP A 167 -4.88 3.51 -8.34
N ASN A 168 -5.26 4.26 -9.37
CA ASN A 168 -4.91 5.68 -9.50
C ASN A 168 -3.40 5.98 -9.52
N VAL A 169 -2.58 5.06 -9.99
CA VAL A 169 -1.14 5.27 -10.16
C VAL A 169 -0.88 6.09 -11.43
N ARG A 170 -0.05 7.11 -11.30
CA ARG A 170 0.39 7.95 -12.42
C ARG A 170 1.63 7.38 -13.09
N SER A 171 2.61 6.99 -12.29
CA SER A 171 3.89 6.47 -12.77
C SER A 171 4.51 5.51 -11.75
N MET A 172 5.34 4.62 -12.26
CA MET A 172 6.15 3.70 -11.47
C MET A 172 7.55 3.67 -12.09
N GLU A 173 8.57 3.88 -11.25
CA GLU A 173 9.96 3.93 -11.64
C GLU A 173 10.80 3.11 -10.68
N PHE A 174 11.78 2.37 -11.23
CA PHE A 174 12.76 1.62 -10.45
C PHE A 174 14.17 2.13 -10.74
N GLU A 175 14.99 2.16 -9.71
CA GLU A 175 16.41 2.45 -9.80
C GLU A 175 17.21 1.37 -9.06
N PHE A 176 18.36 1.03 -9.60
CA PHE A 176 19.23 -0.05 -9.13
C PHE A 176 20.60 0.49 -8.80
N PHE A 177 21.13 0.16 -7.63
CA PHE A 177 22.45 0.59 -7.20
C PHE A 177 23.48 -0.51 -7.48
N ASP A 178 24.46 -0.22 -8.33
CA ASP A 178 25.55 -1.16 -8.70
C ASP A 178 26.73 -1.15 -7.72
N GLY A 179 26.73 -0.24 -6.74
CA GLY A 179 27.82 0.02 -5.80
C GLY A 179 28.58 1.32 -6.08
N LEU A 180 28.34 1.95 -7.23
CA LEU A 180 28.96 3.21 -7.64
C LEU A 180 27.92 4.26 -8.02
N GLN A 181 26.88 3.87 -8.74
CA GLN A 181 25.84 4.77 -9.25
C GLN A 181 24.46 4.08 -9.27
N TRP A 182 23.43 4.91 -9.45
CA TRP A 182 22.05 4.44 -9.66
C TRP A 182 21.78 4.31 -11.15
N LEU A 183 21.23 3.15 -11.57
CA LEU A 183 20.85 2.84 -12.95
C LEU A 183 19.33 2.72 -13.04
N GLN A 184 18.73 3.18 -14.12
CA GLN A 184 17.28 3.13 -14.35
C GLN A 184 16.82 1.79 -14.92
N THR A 185 17.72 1.00 -15.50
CA THR A 185 17.43 -0.33 -16.05
C THR A 185 18.37 -1.34 -15.44
N TRP A 186 17.92 -2.59 -15.36
CA TRP A 186 18.75 -3.70 -14.88
C TRP A 186 18.43 -4.98 -15.63
N ASP A 187 19.48 -5.69 -16.04
CA ASP A 187 19.41 -7.05 -16.55
C ASP A 187 20.54 -7.86 -15.91
N SER A 188 20.20 -8.79 -15.04
CA SER A 188 21.16 -9.63 -14.34
C SER A 188 22.00 -10.53 -15.26
N ASN A 189 21.58 -10.68 -16.53
CA ASN A 189 22.35 -11.44 -17.51
C ASN A 189 23.46 -10.61 -18.16
N VAL A 190 23.42 -9.28 -18.03
CA VAL A 190 24.32 -8.35 -18.68
C VAL A 190 25.11 -7.53 -17.68
N ASN A 191 24.48 -7.14 -16.57
CA ASN A 191 25.07 -6.26 -15.56
C ASN A 191 26.07 -7.00 -14.66
N GLU A 192 27.16 -6.33 -14.31
CA GLU A 192 28.09 -6.76 -13.26
C GLU A 192 28.14 -5.71 -12.14
N PRO A 193 27.81 -6.07 -10.88
CA PRO A 193 27.39 -7.40 -10.42
C PRO A 193 26.01 -7.81 -10.96
N ALA A 194 25.75 -9.11 -11.13
CA ALA A 194 24.45 -9.60 -11.61
C ALA A 194 23.28 -9.19 -10.67
N VAL A 195 23.57 -8.97 -9.40
CA VAL A 195 22.60 -8.56 -8.37
C VAL A 195 22.90 -7.12 -7.96
N PRO A 196 21.92 -6.19 -8.02
CA PRO A 196 22.12 -4.86 -7.49
C PRO A 196 22.25 -4.88 -5.97
N LEU A 197 23.02 -3.96 -5.40
CA LEU A 197 23.17 -3.84 -3.95
C LEU A 197 21.94 -3.24 -3.26
N ALA A 198 21.17 -2.45 -3.99
CA ALA A 198 19.90 -1.90 -3.52
C ALA A 198 18.96 -1.63 -4.70
N VAL A 199 17.67 -1.67 -4.43
CA VAL A 199 16.62 -1.28 -5.37
C VAL A 199 15.82 -0.15 -4.72
N ARG A 200 15.60 0.90 -5.49
CA ARG A 200 14.69 2.00 -5.17
C ARG A 200 13.46 1.88 -6.04
N ALA A 201 12.28 1.84 -5.45
CA ALA A 201 11.02 1.88 -6.18
C ALA A 201 10.27 3.16 -5.83
N MET A 202 9.84 3.89 -6.84
CA MET A 202 9.08 5.13 -6.72
C MET A 202 7.73 4.96 -7.41
N VAL A 203 6.65 5.19 -6.65
CA VAL A 203 5.27 5.10 -7.16
C VAL A 203 4.58 6.43 -6.94
N GLU A 204 4.17 7.08 -8.01
CA GLU A 204 3.42 8.32 -7.98
C GLU A 204 1.93 8.05 -8.11
N VAL A 205 1.14 8.53 -7.16
CA VAL A 205 -0.29 8.29 -7.05
C VAL A 205 -1.06 9.60 -7.11
N PHE A 206 -2.17 9.63 -7.83
CA PHE A 206 -3.08 10.77 -7.80
C PHE A 206 -3.80 10.86 -6.46
N THR A 207 -3.83 12.06 -5.88
CA THR A 207 -4.61 12.31 -4.65
C THR A 207 -6.01 12.76 -4.98
N ASP A 208 -6.99 12.25 -4.21
CA ASP A 208 -8.40 12.67 -4.27
C ASP A 208 -8.56 14.11 -3.68
N ASN A 209 -7.89 15.08 -4.26
CA ASN A 209 -8.10 16.46 -3.85
C ASN A 209 -9.17 17.10 -4.77
N PRO A 210 -10.28 17.59 -4.23
CA PRO A 210 -11.34 18.21 -5.02
C PRO A 210 -10.98 19.59 -5.59
N ASN A 211 -9.70 19.94 -5.65
CA ASN A 211 -9.29 21.24 -6.15
C ASN A 211 -9.37 21.27 -7.69
N PRO A 212 -10.21 22.12 -8.30
CA PRO A 212 -10.42 22.14 -9.74
C PRO A 212 -9.22 22.65 -10.55
N THR A 213 -8.16 23.13 -9.92
CA THR A 213 -7.01 23.78 -10.58
C THR A 213 -5.82 22.85 -10.86
N GLY A 214 -5.88 21.58 -10.51
CA GLY A 214 -4.82 20.63 -10.81
C GLY A 214 -4.90 19.38 -9.92
N ARG A 215 -4.70 18.22 -10.52
CA ARG A 215 -4.57 16.99 -9.77
C ARG A 215 -3.21 17.02 -9.06
N GLN A 216 -3.27 16.88 -7.74
CA GLN A 216 -2.06 16.71 -6.95
C GLN A 216 -1.67 15.24 -6.98
N THR A 217 -0.39 14.99 -7.10
CA THR A 217 0.20 13.67 -6.99
C THR A 217 1.01 13.57 -5.71
N ARG A 218 1.26 12.36 -5.27
CA ARG A 218 2.14 12.05 -4.15
C ARG A 218 3.06 10.91 -4.55
N ILE A 219 4.35 11.12 -4.35
CA ILE A 219 5.37 10.09 -4.57
C ILE A 219 5.57 9.31 -3.29
N TRP A 220 5.59 7.98 -3.43
CA TRP A 220 5.98 7.04 -2.41
C TRP A 220 7.23 6.32 -2.87
N GLU A 221 8.22 6.32 -1.99
CA GLU A 221 9.53 5.75 -2.24
C GLU A 221 9.79 4.63 -1.22
N ILE A 222 10.31 3.51 -1.71
CA ILE A 222 10.89 2.46 -0.89
C ILE A 222 12.31 2.21 -1.36
N LEU A 223 13.22 2.09 -0.41
CA LEU A 223 14.60 1.69 -0.64
C LEU A 223 14.84 0.34 0.02
N VAL A 224 15.24 -0.64 -0.77
CA VAL A 224 15.43 -2.03 -0.33
C VAL A 224 16.87 -2.43 -0.58
N PRO A 225 17.69 -2.66 0.46
CA PRO A 225 19.00 -3.27 0.30
C PRO A 225 18.82 -4.75 -0.03
N ILE A 226 19.57 -5.25 -1.02
CA ILE A 226 19.53 -6.64 -1.44
C ILE A 226 20.67 -7.37 -0.76
N LEU A 227 20.32 -8.33 0.11
CA LEU A 227 21.27 -9.09 0.92
C LEU A 227 21.50 -10.50 0.36
N THR A 228 21.44 -10.66 -0.95
CA THR A 228 21.64 -11.97 -1.60
C THR A 228 23.10 -12.38 -1.49
N ILE A 229 23.38 -13.52 -0.87
CA ILE A 229 24.71 -14.10 -0.82
C ILE A 229 24.99 -14.76 -2.17
N LYS A 230 26.00 -14.28 -2.89
CA LYS A 230 26.47 -14.95 -4.09
C LYS A 230 27.03 -16.34 -3.67
N PRO A 231 26.57 -17.46 -4.24
CA PRO A 231 27.21 -18.74 -3.98
C PRO A 231 28.70 -18.65 -4.39
N PRO A 232 29.61 -19.31 -3.67
CA PRO A 232 31.01 -19.29 -4.02
C PRO A 232 31.17 -19.82 -5.46
N SER A 233 31.87 -19.08 -6.29
CA SER A 233 32.21 -19.52 -7.64
C SER A 233 33.09 -20.76 -7.55
N GLU A 234 32.77 -21.82 -8.30
CA GLU A 234 33.51 -23.09 -8.36
C GLU A 234 34.97 -22.96 -8.90
N GLU A 235 35.43 -21.73 -9.20
CA GLU A 235 36.74 -21.45 -9.78
C GLU A 235 37.90 -21.44 -8.79
N SER A 236 37.71 -21.72 -7.49
CA SER A 236 38.79 -21.70 -6.49
C SER A 236 39.33 -23.06 -6.07
N GLU A 237 38.90 -24.18 -6.67
CA GLU A 237 39.37 -25.53 -6.29
C GLU A 237 40.38 -26.16 -7.26
N GLU A 238 40.74 -25.52 -8.41
CA GLU A 238 41.69 -26.12 -9.36
C GLU A 238 43.18 -25.72 -9.16
N ASP A 239 43.53 -24.85 -8.21
CA ASP A 239 44.92 -24.31 -8.12
C ASP A 239 45.72 -24.78 -6.90
N GLU A 240 45.26 -25.74 -6.08
CA GLU A 240 46.04 -26.32 -4.97
C GLU A 240 46.51 -27.77 -5.16
N GLY A 241 46.49 -28.30 -6.38
CA GLY A 241 46.78 -29.73 -6.67
C GLY A 241 48.08 -30.05 -7.36
N GLU A 242 48.98 -29.12 -7.74
CA GLU A 242 50.20 -29.42 -8.52
C GLU A 242 51.50 -28.88 -7.92
N GLU A 243 51.77 -29.04 -6.62
CA GLU A 243 53.13 -28.88 -6.08
C GLU A 243 53.40 -29.90 -4.98
N GLU A 244 53.53 -31.19 -5.32
CA GLU A 244 54.30 -32.18 -4.52
C GLU A 244 54.50 -33.47 -5.27
N GLU A 245 55.37 -33.48 -6.34
CA GLU A 245 56.09 -34.64 -6.78
C GLU A 245 57.33 -34.22 -7.63
N ASP A 246 58.41 -33.83 -6.93
CA ASP A 246 59.77 -34.04 -7.39
C ASP A 246 60.79 -33.78 -6.28
N SER A 247 61.15 -34.85 -5.55
CA SER A 247 62.46 -34.93 -4.86
C SER A 247 62.74 -36.35 -4.36
#